data_00a4a14e95c0f5eb4b6a86a60df54364
#
_entry.id   00a4a14e95c0f5eb4b6a86a60df54364
#
_cell.length_a   1.000
_cell.length_b   1.000
_cell.length_c   1.000
_cell.angle_alpha   90.00
_cell.angle_beta   90.00
_cell.angle_gamma   90.00
#
_symmetry.space_group_name_H-M   'P 1'
#
loop_
_entity.id
_entity.type
_entity.pdbx_description
1 polymer ?
#
loop_
_entity_poly.entity_id
_entity_poly.type
_entity_poly.pdbx_seq_one_letter_code
_entity_poly.pdbx_strand_id
1 'polypeptide(L)'
;MSTIRLMGQNVWNCTGNLPTWEEKGLDCSSAVRMRGHVKILSELLPDILGGQEVNMQMQLDLKMNCIASNLPYTIIWGNMTPIVYRADKLELLDTEYLLYPAHVNGYEGSFNDVRSKSCNVGVFRTKDDGKVFVFATTHLWWKSSEAQPGSAEVRRLQLSMATELVRTYQEKYGNCPAVLVGDLNAGYYAQALRWALEDGGWQHGHDVAVEYRHEGKGFNGCGIQPGVWQDEPFEKALDHILVRDIPEGAVRRFDRYCAEDYVYLSDHAPVYIDLKL
;
A
#
# COMPACT_ATOMS: atom_id res chain seq x y z
N MET A 1 -6.72 2.87 -24.92
CA MET A 1 -6.99 2.39 -23.54
C MET A 1 -5.68 2.38 -22.80
N SER A 2 -5.58 3.20 -21.75
CA SER A 2 -4.38 3.34 -20.94
C SER A 2 -4.16 2.11 -20.09
N THR A 3 -2.92 1.69 -19.98
CA THR A 3 -2.48 0.76 -18.94
C THR A 3 -1.75 1.57 -17.89
N ILE A 4 -2.18 1.48 -16.65
CA ILE A 4 -1.58 2.16 -15.51
C ILE A 4 -0.99 1.14 -14.53
N ARG A 5 0.16 1.49 -13.94
CA ARG A 5 0.77 0.69 -12.88
C ARG A 5 0.44 1.26 -11.52
N LEU A 6 -0.20 0.45 -10.69
CA LEU A 6 -0.62 0.80 -9.34
C LEU A 6 0.12 -0.08 -8.34
N MET A 7 0.70 0.55 -7.32
CA MET A 7 1.63 -0.10 -6.40
C MET A 7 1.25 0.17 -4.95
N GLY A 8 1.40 -0.81 -4.08
CA GLY A 8 1.36 -0.71 -2.61
C GLY A 8 2.73 -0.99 -2.02
N GLN A 9 3.12 -0.23 -0.99
CA GLN A 9 4.42 -0.41 -0.36
C GLN A 9 4.42 0.04 1.10
N ASN A 10 4.59 -0.90 2.02
CA ASN A 10 5.01 -0.59 3.37
C ASN A 10 6.52 -0.31 3.36
N VAL A 11 6.95 0.88 3.80
CA VAL A 11 8.37 1.30 3.77
C VAL A 11 9.11 1.05 5.06
N TRP A 12 8.46 0.42 6.03
CA TRP A 12 9.00 0.17 7.36
C TRP A 12 9.39 1.47 8.10
N ASN A 13 8.58 1.87 9.07
CA ASN A 13 8.80 3.09 9.85
C ASN A 13 9.91 2.91 10.90
N CYS A 14 11.13 2.63 10.45
CA CYS A 14 12.31 2.65 11.29
C CYS A 14 13.04 3.99 11.14
N THR A 15 13.25 4.68 12.24
CA THR A 15 13.90 6.01 12.26
C THR A 15 15.24 6.00 12.99
N GLY A 16 15.64 4.87 13.58
CA GLY A 16 16.86 4.74 14.34
C GLY A 16 17.74 3.59 13.89
N ASN A 17 19.00 3.61 14.28
CA ASN A 17 19.89 2.49 14.03
C ASN A 17 19.50 1.30 14.89
N LEU A 18 19.43 0.13 14.27
CA LEU A 18 19.23 -1.13 14.97
C LEU A 18 20.60 -1.81 15.15
N PRO A 19 20.86 -2.48 16.30
CA PRO A 19 22.13 -3.16 16.56
C PRO A 19 22.53 -4.12 15.43
N THR A 20 21.56 -4.87 14.88
CA THR A 20 21.80 -5.80 13.75
C THR A 20 22.25 -5.12 12.47
N TRP A 21 21.86 -3.85 12.26
CA TRP A 21 22.29 -3.04 11.12
C TRP A 21 23.68 -2.44 11.38
N GLU A 22 23.91 -1.92 12.60
CA GLU A 22 25.21 -1.35 13.00
C GLU A 22 26.33 -2.38 12.94
N GLU A 23 26.09 -3.62 13.43
CA GLU A 23 27.03 -4.74 13.34
C GLU A 23 27.45 -5.07 11.90
N LYS A 24 26.57 -4.81 10.93
CA LYS A 24 26.84 -5.00 9.50
C LYS A 24 27.36 -3.73 8.81
N GLY A 25 27.57 -2.65 9.53
CA GLY A 25 27.98 -1.36 8.96
C GLY A 25 26.92 -0.72 8.05
N LEU A 26 25.64 -1.04 8.27
CA LEU A 26 24.53 -0.54 7.48
C LEU A 26 23.86 0.65 8.18
N ASP A 27 23.27 1.55 7.39
CA ASP A 27 22.51 2.71 7.85
C ASP A 27 21.03 2.54 7.48
N CYS A 28 20.16 2.35 8.50
CA CYS A 28 18.72 2.22 8.31
C CYS A 28 17.96 3.55 8.42
N SER A 29 18.66 4.68 8.41
CA SER A 29 18.02 6.00 8.46
C SER A 29 17.04 6.22 7.30
N SER A 30 16.00 7.01 7.56
CA SER A 30 15.00 7.34 6.55
C SER A 30 15.63 8.00 5.31
N ALA A 31 16.62 8.88 5.50
CA ALA A 31 17.28 9.58 4.41
C ALA A 31 18.01 8.61 3.45
N VAL A 32 18.65 7.56 3.96
CA VAL A 32 19.31 6.53 3.14
C VAL A 32 18.29 5.67 2.44
N ARG A 33 17.30 5.14 3.19
CA ARG A 33 16.30 4.22 2.64
C ARG A 33 15.38 4.89 1.62
N MET A 34 14.97 6.15 1.84
CA MET A 34 14.14 6.89 0.87
C MET A 34 14.86 7.13 -0.47
N ARG A 35 16.17 7.28 -0.50
CA ARG A 35 16.92 7.29 -1.78
C ARG A 35 16.79 5.94 -2.52
N GLY A 36 16.87 4.84 -1.80
CA GLY A 36 16.64 3.51 -2.37
C GLY A 36 15.21 3.35 -2.90
N HIS A 37 14.20 3.81 -2.16
CA HIS A 37 12.79 3.77 -2.64
C HIS A 37 12.58 4.64 -3.89
N VAL A 38 13.24 5.79 -4.01
CA VAL A 38 13.19 6.61 -5.24
C VAL A 38 13.85 5.90 -6.43
N LYS A 39 14.93 5.14 -6.21
CA LYS A 39 15.50 4.27 -7.25
C LYS A 39 14.46 3.27 -7.77
N ILE A 40 13.70 2.61 -6.88
CA ILE A 40 12.61 1.70 -7.28
C ILE A 40 11.53 2.44 -8.07
N LEU A 41 11.14 3.64 -7.65
CA LEU A 41 10.21 4.47 -8.42
C LEU A 41 10.74 4.77 -9.83
N SER A 42 12.04 4.98 -9.99
CA SER A 42 12.66 5.21 -11.31
C SER A 42 12.71 3.96 -12.18
N GLU A 43 12.82 2.79 -11.59
CA GLU A 43 12.87 1.50 -12.30
C GLU A 43 11.49 0.98 -12.69
N LEU A 44 10.54 0.98 -11.74
CA LEU A 44 9.19 0.46 -11.95
C LEU A 44 8.25 1.47 -12.61
N LEU A 45 8.51 2.76 -12.42
CA LEU A 45 7.68 3.88 -12.90
C LEU A 45 6.19 3.68 -12.62
N PRO A 46 5.77 3.35 -11.39
CA PRO A 46 4.34 3.23 -11.09
C PRO A 46 3.65 4.56 -11.36
N ASP A 47 2.43 4.49 -11.89
CA ASP A 47 1.64 5.72 -12.11
C ASP A 47 1.09 6.25 -10.78
N ILE A 48 0.80 5.33 -9.83
CA ILE A 48 0.46 5.65 -8.44
C ILE A 48 1.12 4.64 -7.50
N LEU A 49 1.65 5.14 -6.38
CA LEU A 49 2.10 4.38 -5.22
C LEU A 49 1.27 4.77 -3.99
N GLY A 50 0.66 3.81 -3.32
CA GLY A 50 0.11 3.92 -1.97
C GLY A 50 1.16 3.48 -0.95
N GLY A 51 1.62 4.41 -0.10
CA GLY A 51 2.59 4.12 0.94
C GLY A 51 1.93 3.68 2.24
N GLN A 52 2.61 2.84 3.04
CA GLN A 52 2.29 2.56 4.43
C GLN A 52 3.56 2.73 5.26
N GLU A 53 3.42 3.14 6.51
CA GLU A 53 4.51 3.46 7.44
C GLU A 53 5.43 4.61 6.99
N VAL A 54 4.97 5.45 6.09
CA VAL A 54 5.72 6.61 5.60
C VAL A 54 5.47 7.80 6.51
N ASN A 55 6.29 7.99 7.54
CA ASN A 55 6.16 9.15 8.43
C ASN A 55 6.46 10.48 7.69
N MET A 56 6.18 11.61 8.34
CA MET A 56 6.32 12.93 7.71
C MET A 56 7.73 13.21 7.20
N GLN A 57 8.76 12.81 7.94
CA GLN A 57 10.16 12.99 7.48
C GLN A 57 10.44 12.17 6.23
N MET A 58 9.98 10.91 6.20
CA MET A 58 10.11 10.04 5.02
C MET A 58 9.36 10.60 3.81
N GLN A 59 8.17 11.19 4.00
CA GLN A 59 7.42 11.84 2.92
C GLN A 59 8.19 13.04 2.35
N LEU A 60 8.81 13.84 3.21
CA LEU A 60 9.66 14.96 2.78
C LEU A 60 10.91 14.46 2.04
N ASP A 61 11.61 13.47 2.59
CA ASP A 61 12.78 12.85 1.97
C ASP A 61 12.43 12.26 0.60
N LEU A 62 11.31 11.54 0.50
CA LEU A 62 10.80 10.98 -0.76
C LEU A 62 10.56 12.08 -1.80
N LYS A 63 9.85 13.16 -1.41
CA LYS A 63 9.57 14.30 -2.28
C LYS A 63 10.85 14.96 -2.78
N MET A 64 11.79 15.24 -1.87
CA MET A 64 13.05 15.91 -2.24
C MET A 64 13.90 15.04 -3.15
N ASN A 65 13.98 13.73 -2.90
CA ASN A 65 14.73 12.82 -3.76
C ASN A 65 14.06 12.63 -5.13
N CYS A 66 12.72 12.63 -5.23
CA CYS A 66 12.02 12.62 -6.52
C CYS A 66 12.36 13.89 -7.33
N ILE A 67 12.36 15.07 -6.70
CA ILE A 67 12.74 16.32 -7.35
C ILE A 67 14.21 16.25 -7.82
N ALA A 68 15.12 15.82 -6.95
CA ALA A 68 16.54 15.70 -7.28
C ALA A 68 16.81 14.71 -8.43
N SER A 69 15.96 13.68 -8.56
CA SER A 69 16.03 12.66 -9.63
C SER A 69 15.21 13.04 -10.87
N ASN A 70 14.63 14.23 -10.91
CA ASN A 70 13.77 14.71 -12.01
C ASN A 70 12.61 13.74 -12.33
N LEU A 71 12.04 13.12 -11.28
CA LEU A 71 10.88 12.25 -11.40
C LEU A 71 9.59 13.06 -11.21
N PRO A 72 8.57 12.89 -12.07
CA PRO A 72 7.36 13.71 -12.09
C PRO A 72 6.32 13.29 -11.05
N TYR A 73 6.77 12.97 -9.82
CA TYR A 73 5.88 12.53 -8.75
C TYR A 73 5.42 13.68 -7.85
N THR A 74 4.13 13.65 -7.53
CA THR A 74 3.48 14.53 -6.55
C THR A 74 2.93 13.69 -5.41
N ILE A 75 2.86 14.25 -4.20
CA ILE A 75 2.42 13.56 -2.99
C ILE A 75 1.11 14.16 -2.49
N ILE A 76 0.10 13.30 -2.30
CA ILE A 76 -1.04 13.56 -1.43
C ILE A 76 -0.62 13.14 -0.03
N TRP A 77 -0.46 14.12 0.85
CA TRP A 77 0.01 13.88 2.21
C TRP A 77 -0.99 13.04 3.00
N GLY A 78 -0.47 12.18 3.83
CA GLY A 78 -1.26 11.38 4.77
C GLY A 78 -0.43 11.06 6.00
N ASN A 79 -1.06 10.84 7.14
CA ASN A 79 -0.33 10.42 8.32
C ASN A 79 0.04 8.93 8.17
N MET A 80 1.26 8.65 7.73
CA MET A 80 1.84 7.34 7.43
C MET A 80 1.23 6.57 6.23
N THR A 81 0.21 7.12 5.55
CA THR A 81 -0.41 6.53 4.36
C THR A 81 -0.51 7.54 3.22
N PRO A 82 0.61 8.11 2.71
CA PRO A 82 0.56 9.01 1.57
C PRO A 82 0.23 8.29 0.27
N ILE A 83 -0.28 9.06 -0.72
CA ILE A 83 -0.37 8.63 -2.11
C ILE A 83 0.66 9.43 -2.92
N VAL A 84 1.48 8.73 -3.70
CA VAL A 84 2.48 9.32 -4.60
C VAL A 84 2.07 9.00 -6.03
N TYR A 85 1.91 10.01 -6.88
CA TYR A 85 1.39 9.80 -8.24
C TYR A 85 2.14 10.62 -9.30
N ARG A 86 2.13 10.15 -10.51
CA ARG A 86 2.70 10.80 -11.70
C ARG A 86 1.79 11.95 -12.18
N ALA A 87 2.16 13.17 -11.80
CA ALA A 87 1.39 14.36 -12.19
C ALA A 87 1.49 14.70 -13.69
N ASP A 88 2.45 14.12 -14.41
CA ASP A 88 2.54 14.22 -15.86
C ASP A 88 1.49 13.36 -16.59
N LYS A 89 1.04 12.25 -15.98
CA LYS A 89 0.05 11.33 -16.56
C LYS A 89 -1.35 11.45 -15.97
N LEU A 90 -1.46 11.89 -14.74
CA LEU A 90 -2.70 11.87 -13.96
C LEU A 90 -3.05 13.27 -13.48
N GLU A 91 -4.35 13.56 -13.49
CA GLU A 91 -4.97 14.72 -12.84
C GLU A 91 -5.65 14.24 -11.58
N LEU A 92 -5.35 14.87 -10.43
CA LEU A 92 -6.08 14.65 -9.18
C LEU A 92 -7.36 15.47 -9.21
N LEU A 93 -8.51 14.80 -9.08
CA LEU A 93 -9.83 15.45 -9.07
C LEU A 93 -10.32 15.70 -7.65
N ASP A 94 -10.04 14.78 -6.73
CA ASP A 94 -10.55 14.82 -5.36
C ASP A 94 -9.66 13.99 -4.43
N THR A 95 -9.73 14.25 -3.11
CA THR A 95 -9.00 13.48 -2.11
C THR A 95 -9.69 13.53 -0.75
N GLU A 96 -9.59 12.46 0.02
CA GLU A 96 -10.08 12.38 1.39
C GLU A 96 -9.13 11.52 2.23
N TYR A 97 -9.00 11.90 3.50
CA TYR A 97 -8.17 11.18 4.47
C TYR A 97 -9.03 10.73 5.66
N LEU A 98 -9.04 9.43 5.92
CA LEU A 98 -9.74 8.79 7.03
C LEU A 98 -8.75 8.27 8.07
N LEU A 99 -8.77 8.85 9.26
CA LEU A 99 -8.09 8.30 10.42
C LEU A 99 -8.99 7.28 11.11
N TYR A 100 -8.53 6.05 11.28
CA TYR A 100 -9.30 5.05 12.00
C TYR A 100 -9.38 5.38 13.50
N PRO A 101 -10.52 5.08 14.16
CA PRO A 101 -10.66 5.32 15.59
C PRO A 101 -9.67 4.46 16.38
N ALA A 102 -9.10 5.05 17.43
CA ALA A 102 -8.23 4.32 18.35
C ALA A 102 -9.02 3.38 19.26
N HIS A 103 -10.27 3.70 19.56
CA HIS A 103 -11.13 2.87 20.40
C HIS A 103 -12.30 2.33 19.60
N VAL A 104 -12.58 1.05 19.77
CA VAL A 104 -13.66 0.33 19.09
C VAL A 104 -14.58 -0.26 20.15
N ASN A 105 -15.87 0.03 20.07
CA ASN A 105 -16.87 -0.44 21.03
C ASN A 105 -16.84 -1.98 21.16
N GLY A 106 -16.87 -2.44 22.40
CA GLY A 106 -16.80 -3.87 22.72
C GLY A 106 -15.40 -4.47 22.82
N TYR A 107 -14.35 -3.68 22.59
CA TYR A 107 -12.95 -4.11 22.70
C TYR A 107 -12.13 -3.16 23.56
N GLU A 108 -11.23 -3.72 24.38
CA GLU A 108 -10.35 -2.95 25.26
C GLU A 108 -9.04 -2.55 24.54
N GLY A 109 -8.48 -1.40 24.94
CA GLY A 109 -7.21 -0.91 24.46
C GLY A 109 -7.31 0.03 23.25
N SER A 110 -6.15 0.36 22.70
CA SER A 110 -6.04 1.18 21.49
C SER A 110 -5.78 0.32 20.27
N PHE A 111 -6.46 0.63 19.18
CA PHE A 111 -6.32 0.02 17.86
C PHE A 111 -5.77 0.99 16.82
N ASN A 112 -5.13 2.06 17.27
CA ASN A 112 -4.44 3.00 16.40
C ASN A 112 -3.28 3.67 17.14
N ASP A 113 -2.08 3.11 16.97
CA ASP A 113 -0.87 3.63 17.57
C ASP A 113 -0.38 4.85 16.80
N VAL A 114 -0.03 5.92 17.52
CA VAL A 114 0.50 7.18 16.98
C VAL A 114 -0.25 7.70 15.74
N ARG A 115 -1.53 7.40 15.62
CA ARG A 115 -2.40 7.76 14.49
C ARG A 115 -1.89 7.19 13.14
N SER A 116 -1.25 6.03 13.16
CA SER A 116 -0.66 5.40 11.98
C SER A 116 -1.64 4.57 11.14
N LYS A 117 -2.80 4.21 11.72
CA LYS A 117 -3.81 3.38 11.05
C LYS A 117 -4.87 4.27 10.41
N SER A 118 -4.87 4.28 9.08
CA SER A 118 -5.63 5.23 8.28
C SER A 118 -5.86 4.73 6.86
N CYS A 119 -6.75 5.41 6.14
CA CYS A 119 -6.95 5.28 4.72
C CYS A 119 -6.82 6.65 4.05
N ASN A 120 -6.12 6.72 2.93
CA ASN A 120 -6.05 7.91 2.09
C ASN A 120 -6.62 7.58 0.71
N VAL A 121 -7.50 8.42 0.20
CA VAL A 121 -8.19 8.22 -1.08
C VAL A 121 -7.87 9.37 -2.02
N GLY A 122 -7.62 9.05 -3.28
CA GLY A 122 -7.53 10.00 -4.39
C GLY A 122 -8.42 9.57 -5.55
N VAL A 123 -9.11 10.52 -6.16
CA VAL A 123 -9.81 10.32 -7.43
C VAL A 123 -8.97 10.90 -8.55
N PHE A 124 -8.67 10.09 -9.54
CA PHE A 124 -7.77 10.46 -10.61
C PHE A 124 -8.44 10.37 -11.98
N ARG A 125 -7.98 11.24 -12.90
CA ARG A 125 -8.28 11.16 -14.33
C ARG A 125 -6.99 10.94 -15.09
N THR A 126 -6.98 9.97 -16.00
CA THR A 126 -5.87 9.81 -16.96
C THR A 126 -5.88 10.96 -17.96
N LYS A 127 -4.70 11.56 -18.20
CA LYS A 127 -4.60 12.73 -19.12
C LYS A 127 -4.67 12.36 -20.59
N ASP A 128 -4.38 11.11 -20.93
CA ASP A 128 -4.35 10.64 -22.31
C ASP A 128 -5.73 10.23 -22.85
N ASP A 129 -6.58 9.55 -22.08
CA ASP A 129 -7.89 9.09 -22.54
C ASP A 129 -9.07 9.47 -21.61
N GLY A 130 -8.81 10.27 -20.57
CA GLY A 130 -9.84 10.86 -19.71
C GLY A 130 -10.55 9.89 -18.76
N LYS A 131 -10.02 8.68 -18.56
CA LYS A 131 -10.60 7.68 -17.67
C LYS A 131 -10.51 8.11 -16.22
N VAL A 132 -11.62 8.01 -15.50
CA VAL A 132 -11.69 8.31 -14.07
C VAL A 132 -11.66 7.03 -13.27
N PHE A 133 -10.94 7.02 -12.16
CA PHE A 133 -10.88 5.91 -11.21
C PHE A 133 -10.54 6.40 -9.80
N VAL A 134 -10.90 5.59 -8.80
CA VAL A 134 -10.56 5.81 -7.39
C VAL A 134 -9.34 4.96 -7.04
N PHE A 135 -8.37 5.56 -6.37
CA PHE A 135 -7.25 4.84 -5.76
C PHE A 135 -7.19 5.13 -4.27
N ALA A 136 -7.05 4.09 -3.47
CA ALA A 136 -6.92 4.20 -2.02
C ALA A 136 -5.70 3.44 -1.52
N THR A 137 -5.10 3.95 -0.44
CA THR A 137 -4.07 3.25 0.33
C THR A 137 -4.49 3.17 1.78
N THR A 138 -4.26 2.02 2.43
CA THR A 138 -4.63 1.80 3.83
C THR A 138 -3.58 1.03 4.59
N HIS A 139 -3.54 1.23 5.91
CA HIS A 139 -2.75 0.44 6.84
C HIS A 139 -3.63 0.07 8.03
N LEU A 140 -3.91 -1.23 8.22
CA LEU A 140 -4.80 -1.74 9.25
C LEU A 140 -4.03 -2.10 10.53
N TRP A 141 -4.76 -2.43 11.59
CA TRP A 141 -4.20 -2.76 12.90
C TRP A 141 -3.28 -4.00 12.85
N TRP A 142 -2.12 -3.91 13.51
CA TRP A 142 -1.02 -4.86 13.33
C TRP A 142 -0.98 -6.03 14.34
N LYS A 143 -1.48 -5.84 15.57
CA LYS A 143 -1.36 -6.90 16.58
C LYS A 143 -2.18 -8.13 16.23
N SER A 144 -1.66 -9.30 16.63
CA SER A 144 -2.42 -10.54 16.54
C SER A 144 -3.57 -10.58 17.57
N SER A 145 -4.54 -11.46 17.38
CA SER A 145 -5.65 -11.62 18.34
C SER A 145 -5.21 -12.27 19.66
N GLU A 146 -4.08 -12.97 19.68
CA GLU A 146 -3.46 -13.49 20.92
C GLU A 146 -2.85 -12.35 21.72
N ALA A 147 -2.21 -11.38 21.07
CA ALA A 147 -1.61 -10.23 21.72
C ALA A 147 -2.64 -9.18 22.16
N GLN A 148 -3.73 -9.03 21.39
CA GLN A 148 -4.82 -8.12 21.70
C GLN A 148 -6.15 -8.70 21.18
N PRO A 149 -7.03 -9.17 22.07
CA PRO A 149 -8.36 -9.66 21.69
C PRO A 149 -9.14 -8.64 20.86
N GLY A 150 -9.84 -9.12 19.83
CA GLY A 150 -10.61 -8.27 18.92
C GLY A 150 -9.84 -7.76 17.71
N SER A 151 -8.52 -7.95 17.63
CA SER A 151 -7.69 -7.42 16.53
C SER A 151 -8.17 -7.85 15.14
N ALA A 152 -8.60 -9.10 14.96
CA ALA A 152 -9.12 -9.59 13.68
C ALA A 152 -10.41 -8.86 13.26
N GLU A 153 -11.35 -8.67 14.17
CA GLU A 153 -12.59 -7.94 13.93
C GLU A 153 -12.33 -6.44 13.69
N VAL A 154 -11.40 -5.85 14.44
CA VAL A 154 -11.04 -4.45 14.24
C VAL A 154 -10.43 -4.22 12.85
N ARG A 155 -9.57 -5.11 12.33
CA ARG A 155 -9.09 -5.04 10.96
C ARG A 155 -10.24 -5.11 9.96
N ARG A 156 -11.22 -5.99 10.17
CA ARG A 156 -12.41 -6.06 9.32
C ARG A 156 -13.21 -4.75 9.34
N LEU A 157 -13.42 -4.16 10.52
CA LEU A 157 -14.10 -2.87 10.67
C LEU A 157 -13.33 -1.73 10.00
N GLN A 158 -12.02 -1.66 10.17
CA GLN A 158 -11.17 -0.67 9.50
C GLN A 158 -11.26 -0.80 7.98
N LEU A 159 -11.21 -2.04 7.45
CA LEU A 159 -11.35 -2.28 6.01
C LEU A 159 -12.75 -1.94 5.50
N SER A 160 -13.81 -2.19 6.31
CA SER A 160 -15.17 -1.78 5.94
C SER A 160 -15.32 -0.26 5.88
N MET A 161 -14.69 0.48 6.79
CA MET A 161 -14.66 1.95 6.75
C MET A 161 -13.93 2.48 5.50
N ALA A 162 -12.79 1.88 5.14
CA ALA A 162 -12.08 2.22 3.91
C ALA A 162 -12.92 1.91 2.67
N THR A 163 -13.61 0.77 2.65
CA THR A 163 -14.51 0.36 1.56
C THR A 163 -15.65 1.36 1.37
N GLU A 164 -16.30 1.78 2.46
CA GLU A 164 -17.38 2.75 2.40
C GLU A 164 -16.91 4.12 1.90
N LEU A 165 -15.72 4.55 2.33
CA LEU A 165 -15.11 5.77 1.82
C LEU A 165 -14.85 5.68 0.31
N VAL A 166 -14.27 4.58 -0.17
CA VAL A 166 -14.04 4.35 -1.60
C VAL A 166 -15.36 4.36 -2.38
N ARG A 167 -16.40 3.67 -1.88
CA ARG A 167 -17.73 3.66 -2.50
C ARG A 167 -18.33 5.04 -2.66
N THR A 168 -18.23 5.87 -1.61
CA THR A 168 -18.73 7.25 -1.64
C THR A 168 -18.12 8.03 -2.81
N TYR A 169 -16.82 7.87 -3.05
CA TYR A 169 -16.15 8.50 -4.19
C TYR A 169 -16.45 7.85 -5.52
N GLN A 170 -16.61 6.53 -5.59
CA GLN A 170 -17.07 5.86 -6.81
C GLN A 170 -18.45 6.38 -7.24
N GLU A 171 -19.42 6.44 -6.34
CA GLU A 171 -20.77 6.94 -6.60
C GLU A 171 -20.74 8.42 -7.05
N LYS A 172 -19.95 9.24 -6.37
CA LYS A 172 -19.77 10.67 -6.73
C LYS A 172 -19.24 10.87 -8.14
N TYR A 173 -18.42 9.95 -8.64
CA TYR A 173 -17.75 10.04 -9.94
C TYR A 173 -18.27 9.02 -10.98
N GLY A 174 -19.53 8.57 -10.85
CA GLY A 174 -20.24 7.79 -11.86
C GLY A 174 -19.94 6.29 -11.83
N ASN A 175 -19.72 5.71 -10.65
CA ASN A 175 -19.40 4.30 -10.42
C ASN A 175 -18.14 3.83 -11.20
N CYS A 176 -17.12 4.68 -11.17
CA CYS A 176 -15.86 4.39 -11.82
C CYS A 176 -15.09 3.23 -11.15
N PRO A 177 -14.13 2.59 -11.83
CA PRO A 177 -13.25 1.59 -11.24
C PRO A 177 -12.57 2.07 -9.95
N ALA A 178 -12.33 1.14 -9.01
CA ALA A 178 -11.58 1.45 -7.80
C ALA A 178 -10.49 0.41 -7.53
N VAL A 179 -9.39 0.89 -6.93
CA VAL A 179 -8.28 0.07 -6.45
C VAL A 179 -7.91 0.50 -5.04
N LEU A 180 -7.79 -0.47 -4.13
CA LEU A 180 -7.31 -0.28 -2.78
C LEU A 180 -6.06 -1.12 -2.58
N VAL A 181 -4.97 -0.47 -2.18
CA VAL A 181 -3.71 -1.14 -1.84
C VAL A 181 -3.43 -0.97 -0.35
N GLY A 182 -2.67 -1.88 0.24
CA GLY A 182 -2.22 -1.65 1.61
C GLY A 182 -1.70 -2.87 2.33
N ASP A 183 -1.04 -2.56 3.44
CA ASP A 183 -0.73 -3.52 4.48
C ASP A 183 -2.00 -3.74 5.33
N LEU A 184 -2.69 -4.85 5.06
CA LEU A 184 -3.90 -5.21 5.79
C LEU A 184 -3.60 -5.91 7.12
N ASN A 185 -2.32 -6.21 7.43
CA ASN A 185 -1.92 -6.99 8.60
C ASN A 185 -2.75 -8.28 8.76
N ALA A 186 -3.14 -8.87 7.64
CA ALA A 186 -4.06 -9.98 7.53
C ALA A 186 -3.68 -10.81 6.32
N GLY A 187 -3.47 -12.11 6.48
CA GLY A 187 -3.25 -13.03 5.37
C GLY A 187 -4.52 -13.25 4.55
N TYR A 188 -4.40 -13.93 3.40
CA TYR A 188 -5.46 -14.11 2.40
C TYR A 188 -6.77 -14.69 2.99
N TYR A 189 -6.68 -15.67 3.88
CA TYR A 189 -7.87 -16.29 4.52
C TYR A 189 -8.31 -15.63 5.82
N ALA A 190 -7.70 -14.51 6.21
CA ALA A 190 -8.08 -13.81 7.43
C ALA A 190 -9.45 -13.12 7.29
N GLN A 191 -10.11 -12.90 8.42
CA GLN A 191 -11.49 -12.39 8.51
C GLN A 191 -11.70 -11.11 7.69
N ALA A 192 -10.75 -10.16 7.75
CA ALA A 192 -10.86 -8.88 7.04
C ALA A 192 -10.90 -9.09 5.52
N LEU A 193 -9.98 -9.92 4.98
CA LEU A 193 -9.91 -10.14 3.54
C LEU A 193 -11.07 -11.00 3.03
N ARG A 194 -11.45 -12.04 3.77
CA ARG A 194 -12.68 -12.81 3.44
C ARG A 194 -13.90 -11.91 3.34
N TRP A 195 -14.12 -11.05 4.33
CA TRP A 195 -15.20 -10.08 4.30
C TRP A 195 -15.13 -9.18 3.05
N ALA A 196 -13.94 -8.67 2.70
CA ALA A 196 -13.79 -7.82 1.53
C ALA A 196 -14.19 -8.52 0.24
N LEU A 197 -13.84 -9.81 0.10
CA LEU A 197 -14.11 -10.60 -1.10
C LEU A 197 -15.56 -11.13 -1.15
N GLU A 198 -16.14 -11.52 -0.01
CA GLU A 198 -17.48 -12.13 0.06
C GLU A 198 -18.59 -11.08 0.15
N ASP A 199 -18.43 -10.05 0.99
CA ASP A 199 -19.45 -9.04 1.31
C ASP A 199 -19.07 -7.61 0.87
N GLY A 200 -17.79 -7.31 0.86
CA GLY A 200 -17.26 -5.96 0.57
C GLY A 200 -17.33 -5.57 -0.91
N GLY A 201 -17.58 -6.54 -1.81
CA GLY A 201 -17.67 -6.32 -3.24
C GLY A 201 -16.31 -6.07 -3.92
N TRP A 202 -15.23 -6.53 -3.33
CA TRP A 202 -13.89 -6.50 -3.88
C TRP A 202 -13.51 -7.81 -4.56
N GLN A 203 -12.57 -7.73 -5.50
CA GLN A 203 -11.85 -8.86 -6.06
C GLN A 203 -10.37 -8.71 -5.67
N HIS A 204 -9.68 -9.79 -5.40
CA HIS A 204 -8.24 -9.73 -5.16
C HIS A 204 -7.48 -9.59 -6.48
N GLY A 205 -6.56 -8.64 -6.55
CA GLY A 205 -5.82 -8.35 -7.78
C GLY A 205 -5.03 -9.53 -8.32
N HIS A 206 -4.52 -10.42 -7.45
CA HIS A 206 -3.86 -11.66 -7.85
C HIS A 206 -4.84 -12.62 -8.54
N ASP A 207 -6.05 -12.82 -7.99
CA ASP A 207 -7.00 -13.83 -8.46
C ASP A 207 -7.59 -13.51 -9.84
N VAL A 208 -7.67 -12.21 -10.16
CA VAL A 208 -8.21 -11.71 -11.44
C VAL A 208 -7.10 -11.31 -12.43
N ALA A 209 -5.84 -11.48 -12.08
CA ALA A 209 -4.72 -11.18 -12.95
C ALA A 209 -4.59 -12.18 -14.09
N VAL A 210 -4.31 -11.67 -15.29
CA VAL A 210 -3.98 -12.52 -16.46
C VAL A 210 -2.62 -13.19 -16.28
N GLU A 211 -1.67 -12.48 -15.67
CA GLU A 211 -0.33 -12.97 -15.35
C GLU A 211 0.02 -12.57 -13.91
N TYR A 212 0.63 -13.47 -13.16
CA TYR A 212 1.18 -13.17 -11.84
C TYR A 212 2.60 -13.68 -11.69
N ARG A 213 3.44 -12.98 -10.88
CA ARG A 213 4.85 -13.28 -10.66
C ARG A 213 5.24 -12.99 -9.21
N HIS A 214 6.30 -13.66 -8.75
CA HIS A 214 6.95 -13.43 -7.45
C HIS A 214 5.98 -13.37 -6.26
N GLU A 215 4.87 -14.09 -6.33
CA GLU A 215 3.80 -14.07 -5.32
C GLU A 215 4.26 -14.48 -3.93
N GLY A 216 5.30 -15.33 -3.82
CA GLY A 216 5.87 -15.78 -2.57
C GLY A 216 6.91 -14.85 -1.91
N LYS A 217 7.09 -13.61 -2.41
CA LYS A 217 8.07 -12.65 -1.89
C LYS A 217 7.41 -11.51 -1.11
N GLY A 218 6.62 -11.83 -0.08
CA GLY A 218 5.85 -10.84 0.67
C GLY A 218 6.63 -10.12 1.77
N PHE A 219 7.44 -10.84 2.55
CA PHE A 219 8.16 -10.36 3.74
C PHE A 219 9.62 -10.77 3.67
N ASN A 220 10.55 -9.99 4.20
CA ASN A 220 11.98 -10.29 4.09
C ASN A 220 12.78 -10.20 5.40
N GLY A 221 12.17 -9.87 6.53
CA GLY A 221 12.85 -9.79 7.82
C GLY A 221 13.90 -8.68 7.93
N CYS A 222 13.89 -7.68 7.07
CA CYS A 222 14.85 -6.57 7.01
C CYS A 222 15.16 -5.95 8.37
N GLY A 223 14.14 -5.76 9.21
CA GLY A 223 14.29 -5.21 10.56
C GLY A 223 15.12 -6.08 11.51
N ILE A 224 15.17 -7.40 11.27
CA ILE A 224 15.85 -8.39 12.14
C ILE A 224 17.14 -8.89 11.48
N GLN A 225 17.06 -9.25 10.20
CA GLN A 225 18.16 -9.82 9.41
C GLN A 225 18.28 -9.09 8.06
N PRO A 226 18.83 -7.87 8.01
CA PRO A 226 18.98 -7.14 6.77
C PRO A 226 19.82 -7.94 5.76
N GLY A 227 19.37 -7.94 4.52
CA GLY A 227 20.02 -8.65 3.42
C GLY A 227 19.52 -10.08 3.16
N VAL A 228 18.44 -10.51 3.82
CA VAL A 228 17.92 -11.88 3.66
C VAL A 228 16.45 -11.84 3.21
N TRP A 229 16.18 -12.34 2.00
CA TRP A 229 14.82 -12.63 1.57
C TRP A 229 14.25 -13.83 2.32
N GLN A 230 12.97 -13.74 2.67
CA GLN A 230 12.21 -14.86 3.18
C GLN A 230 11.13 -15.23 2.16
N ASP A 231 11.09 -16.51 1.79
CA ASP A 231 9.98 -17.04 1.01
C ASP A 231 8.81 -17.34 1.95
N GLU A 232 7.66 -16.83 1.59
CA GLU A 232 6.44 -16.99 2.36
C GLU A 232 5.32 -17.43 1.42
N PRO A 233 4.46 -18.37 1.84
CA PRO A 233 3.27 -18.70 1.06
C PRO A 233 2.45 -17.44 0.79
N PHE A 234 1.92 -17.29 -0.42
CA PHE A 234 1.11 -16.16 -0.83
C PHE A 234 -0.02 -15.85 0.17
N GLU A 235 -0.63 -16.88 0.73
CA GLU A 235 -1.73 -16.77 1.68
C GLU A 235 -1.36 -16.07 3.00
N LYS A 236 -0.08 -16.00 3.31
CA LYS A 236 0.43 -15.30 4.50
C LYS A 236 0.83 -13.86 4.25
N ALA A 237 0.94 -13.44 2.99
CA ALA A 237 1.29 -12.08 2.65
C ALA A 237 0.32 -11.09 3.30
N LEU A 238 0.84 -9.97 3.80
CA LEU A 238 0.08 -8.93 4.50
C LEU A 238 -0.30 -7.76 3.58
N ASP A 239 0.45 -7.61 2.49
CA ASP A 239 0.26 -6.55 1.50
C ASP A 239 -0.61 -7.03 0.37
N HIS A 240 -1.73 -6.35 0.15
CA HIS A 240 -2.76 -6.73 -0.81
C HIS A 240 -3.11 -5.60 -1.75
N ILE A 241 -3.62 -5.99 -2.93
CA ILE A 241 -4.29 -5.10 -3.88
C ILE A 241 -5.69 -5.66 -4.13
N LEU A 242 -6.68 -4.85 -3.82
CA LEU A 242 -8.09 -5.13 -4.07
C LEU A 242 -8.57 -4.24 -5.21
N VAL A 243 -9.36 -4.80 -6.11
CA VAL A 243 -9.92 -4.12 -7.28
C VAL A 243 -11.43 -4.26 -7.30
N ARG A 244 -12.12 -3.26 -7.86
CA ARG A 244 -13.57 -3.23 -7.90
C ARG A 244 -14.08 -2.53 -9.15
N ASP A 245 -15.21 -3.01 -9.68
CA ASP A 245 -15.88 -2.45 -10.86
C ASP A 245 -14.93 -2.32 -12.08
N ILE A 246 -14.07 -3.34 -12.25
CA ILE A 246 -13.15 -3.47 -13.37
C ILE A 246 -13.65 -4.52 -14.38
N PRO A 247 -13.38 -4.35 -15.68
CA PRO A 247 -13.67 -5.38 -16.67
C PRO A 247 -12.88 -6.67 -16.44
N GLU A 248 -13.43 -7.80 -16.84
CA GLU A 248 -12.70 -9.07 -16.87
C GLU A 248 -11.40 -8.94 -17.67
N GLY A 249 -10.31 -9.49 -17.13
CA GLY A 249 -8.98 -9.41 -17.73
C GLY A 249 -8.35 -8.01 -17.74
N ALA A 250 -8.93 -7.03 -17.02
CA ALA A 250 -8.35 -5.69 -16.91
C ALA A 250 -7.05 -5.68 -16.12
N VAL A 251 -6.89 -6.51 -15.07
CA VAL A 251 -5.62 -6.70 -14.38
C VAL A 251 -4.72 -7.56 -15.26
N ARG A 252 -3.80 -6.91 -15.97
CA ARG A 252 -2.90 -7.58 -16.92
C ARG A 252 -1.79 -8.32 -16.24
N ARG A 253 -1.33 -7.81 -15.09
CA ARG A 253 -0.26 -8.41 -14.28
C ARG A 253 -0.50 -8.11 -12.81
N PHE A 254 -0.19 -9.07 -11.96
CA PHE A 254 0.10 -8.94 -10.54
C PHE A 254 1.53 -9.36 -10.29
N ASP A 255 2.30 -8.56 -9.55
CA ASP A 255 3.71 -8.86 -9.30
C ASP A 255 4.18 -8.26 -7.97
N ARG A 256 5.29 -8.79 -7.44
CA ARG A 256 6.02 -8.22 -6.30
C ARG A 256 7.43 -7.84 -6.73
N TYR A 257 7.91 -6.72 -6.22
CA TYR A 257 9.29 -6.31 -6.47
C TYR A 257 10.22 -7.03 -5.50
N CYS A 258 11.14 -7.85 -6.04
CA CYS A 258 12.01 -8.70 -5.25
C CYS A 258 13.50 -8.61 -5.67
N ALA A 259 13.96 -7.42 -6.08
CA ALA A 259 15.36 -7.19 -6.36
C ALA A 259 16.23 -7.42 -5.10
N GLU A 260 17.44 -7.94 -5.28
CA GLU A 260 18.33 -8.35 -4.18
C GLU A 260 18.67 -7.23 -3.20
N ASP A 261 18.75 -5.97 -3.68
CA ASP A 261 19.07 -4.82 -2.86
C ASP A 261 17.88 -4.29 -2.05
N TYR A 262 16.65 -4.73 -2.36
CA TYR A 262 15.45 -4.27 -1.67
C TYR A 262 15.41 -4.68 -0.20
N VAL A 263 16.02 -5.79 0.17
CA VAL A 263 16.10 -6.31 1.56
C VAL A 263 16.83 -5.37 2.55
N TYR A 264 17.36 -4.27 2.05
CA TYR A 264 17.94 -3.18 2.85
C TYR A 264 17.05 -1.93 2.90
N LEU A 265 15.82 -1.99 2.41
CA LEU A 265 14.95 -0.83 2.33
C LEU A 265 13.70 -0.96 3.21
N SER A 266 13.09 -2.14 3.21
CA SER A 266 11.89 -2.44 4.00
C SER A 266 11.82 -3.93 4.30
N ASP A 267 11.10 -4.30 5.33
CA ASP A 267 10.75 -5.68 5.67
C ASP A 267 9.56 -6.22 4.87
N HIS A 268 8.90 -5.39 4.07
CA HIS A 268 7.80 -5.74 3.17
C HIS A 268 8.20 -5.53 1.71
N ALA A 269 7.93 -6.50 0.84
CA ALA A 269 8.10 -6.34 -0.60
C ALA A 269 6.98 -5.49 -1.21
N PRO A 270 7.30 -4.53 -2.10
CA PRO A 270 6.28 -3.81 -2.86
C PRO A 270 5.44 -4.77 -3.71
N VAL A 271 4.13 -4.51 -3.75
CA VAL A 271 3.19 -5.24 -4.61
C VAL A 271 2.60 -4.29 -5.63
N TYR A 272 2.44 -4.71 -6.89
CA TYR A 272 1.86 -3.87 -7.93
C TYR A 272 1.02 -4.65 -8.92
N ILE A 273 0.13 -3.93 -9.58
CA ILE A 273 -0.63 -4.40 -10.74
C ILE A 273 -0.44 -3.49 -11.93
N ASP A 274 -0.52 -4.07 -13.12
CA ASP A 274 -0.73 -3.35 -14.37
C ASP A 274 -2.21 -3.46 -14.74
N LEU A 275 -2.94 -2.35 -14.64
CA LEU A 275 -4.38 -2.27 -14.85
C LEU A 275 -4.70 -1.54 -16.16
N LYS A 276 -5.54 -2.15 -17.00
CA LYS A 276 -6.11 -1.54 -18.21
C LYS A 276 -7.46 -0.92 -17.87
N LEU A 277 -7.56 0.42 -17.94
CA LEU A 277 -8.79 1.18 -17.69
C LEU A 277 -9.70 1.27 -18.91
#